data_e1c1ef5916586dd92d651ef14c587419
#
_entry.id   e1c1ef5916586dd92d651ef14c587419
#
_cell.length_a   1.000
_cell.length_b   1.000
_cell.length_c   1.000
_cell.angle_alpha   90.00
_cell.angle_beta   90.00
_cell.angle_gamma   90.00
#
_symmetry.space_group_name_H-M   'P 1'
#
loop_
_entity.id
_entity.type
_entity.pdbx_description
1 polymer ?
#
loop_
_entity_poly.entity_id
_entity_poly.type
_entity_poly.pdbx_seq_one_letter_code
_entity_poly.pdbx_strand_id
1 'polypeptide(L)'
;MQNIIDIENKHTSGTYAKQPLVIVRGKGASLFDVDGVEYIDCSSGHGVANLGHAHPKIAEALYKQASTLITLFETFPNDKRAELMKKITAFIPELDRVFFCNSGTESVEVSFKFARISTGRKNIVAAMRAFHGRTYGSLSATYNKKYREGLNRWCRGLVMSPITILKLWIKP
;
A
#
# COMPACT_ATOMS: atom_id res chain seq x y z
N MET A 1 -20.49 11.82 19.34
CA MET A 1 -20.39 11.67 17.86
C MET A 1 -20.09 12.99 17.13
N GLN A 2 -20.98 13.99 17.19
CA GLN A 2 -20.82 15.23 16.40
C GLN A 2 -19.50 15.96 16.61
N ASN A 3 -19.04 16.09 17.84
CA ASN A 3 -17.74 16.73 18.15
C ASN A 3 -16.54 16.08 17.45
N ILE A 4 -16.51 14.74 17.30
CA ILE A 4 -15.40 14.03 16.62
C ILE A 4 -15.43 14.35 15.12
N ILE A 5 -16.61 14.33 14.52
CA ILE A 5 -16.82 14.67 13.10
C ILE A 5 -16.40 16.12 12.82
N ASP A 6 -16.78 17.05 13.70
CA ASP A 6 -16.44 18.47 13.56
C ASP A 6 -14.92 18.71 13.67
N ILE A 7 -14.26 18.05 14.62
CA ILE A 7 -12.80 18.11 14.75
C ILE A 7 -12.12 17.56 13.49
N GLU A 8 -12.54 16.38 13.01
CA GLU A 8 -11.96 15.81 11.78
C GLU A 8 -12.20 16.72 10.57
N ASN A 9 -13.41 17.23 10.39
CA ASN A 9 -13.75 18.11 9.27
C ASN A 9 -12.95 19.41 9.30
N LYS A 10 -12.71 19.96 10.49
CA LYS A 10 -11.93 21.19 10.67
C LYS A 10 -10.45 21.01 10.32
N HIS A 11 -9.90 19.83 10.59
CA HIS A 11 -8.46 19.61 10.51
C HIS A 11 -8.01 18.69 9.36
N THR A 12 -8.95 18.06 8.62
CA THR A 12 -8.62 17.25 7.46
C THR A 12 -8.22 18.11 6.26
N SER A 13 -7.42 17.54 5.37
CA SER A 13 -7.08 18.16 4.08
C SER A 13 -8.26 18.23 3.09
N GLY A 14 -9.40 17.59 3.38
CA GLY A 14 -10.54 17.50 2.47
C GLY A 14 -10.36 16.55 1.27
N THR A 15 -9.25 15.82 1.21
CA THR A 15 -8.93 14.92 0.08
C THR A 15 -9.91 13.75 -0.04
N TYR A 16 -10.49 13.31 1.08
CA TYR A 16 -11.42 12.17 1.13
C TYR A 16 -12.80 12.62 1.65
N ALA A 17 -13.84 12.16 0.95
CA ALA A 17 -15.20 12.27 1.48
C ALA A 17 -15.33 11.40 2.74
N LYS A 18 -15.84 11.98 3.82
CA LYS A 18 -16.07 11.30 5.09
C LYS A 18 -17.50 10.77 5.16
N GLN A 19 -17.66 9.61 5.77
CA GLN A 19 -18.99 9.11 6.15
C GLN A 19 -19.37 9.72 7.52
N PRO A 20 -20.66 9.99 7.75
CA PRO A 20 -21.12 10.53 9.02
C PRO A 20 -21.22 9.45 10.11
N LEU A 21 -20.18 8.64 10.25
CA LEU A 21 -20.10 7.49 11.13
C LEU A 21 -18.74 7.47 11.82
N VAL A 22 -18.72 7.41 13.15
CA VAL A 22 -17.50 7.41 13.94
C VAL A 22 -17.23 6.00 14.44
N ILE A 23 -16.33 5.30 13.78
CA ILE A 23 -15.88 3.96 14.15
C ILE A 23 -14.78 4.07 15.21
N VAL A 24 -14.92 3.35 16.31
CA VAL A 24 -13.97 3.40 17.45
C VAL A 24 -13.35 2.06 17.80
N ARG A 25 -13.92 0.95 17.32
CA ARG A 25 -13.44 -0.39 17.65
C ARG A 25 -13.69 -1.35 16.49
N GLY A 26 -12.82 -2.36 16.36
CA GLY A 26 -13.01 -3.48 15.44
C GLY A 26 -12.66 -4.80 16.11
N LYS A 27 -13.30 -5.89 15.68
CA LYS A 27 -12.99 -7.27 16.10
C LYS A 27 -13.37 -8.25 14.99
N GLY A 28 -12.41 -8.99 14.47
CA GLY A 28 -12.65 -9.89 13.34
C GLY A 28 -13.18 -9.12 12.13
N ALA A 29 -14.34 -9.46 11.62
CA ALA A 29 -15.01 -8.78 10.52
C ALA A 29 -15.99 -7.68 10.95
N SER A 30 -16.07 -7.37 12.25
CA SER A 30 -17.01 -6.40 12.80
C SER A 30 -16.32 -5.09 13.15
N LEU A 31 -17.00 -3.97 12.88
CA LEU A 31 -16.68 -2.62 13.35
C LEU A 31 -17.76 -2.13 14.28
N PHE A 32 -17.41 -1.25 15.22
CA PHE A 32 -18.35 -0.69 16.18
C PHE A 32 -18.17 0.82 16.23
N ASP A 33 -19.28 1.54 16.22
CA ASP A 33 -19.27 2.97 16.37
C ASP A 33 -19.22 3.43 17.85
N VAL A 34 -19.23 4.73 18.07
CA VAL A 34 -19.20 5.35 19.41
C VAL A 34 -20.41 5.00 20.28
N ASP A 35 -21.55 4.65 19.66
CA ASP A 35 -22.78 4.28 20.34
C ASP A 35 -22.87 2.75 20.53
N GLY A 36 -21.84 2.01 20.10
CA GLY A 36 -21.74 0.56 20.24
C GLY A 36 -22.46 -0.24 19.17
N VAL A 37 -23.00 0.41 18.14
CA VAL A 37 -23.67 -0.27 17.02
C VAL A 37 -22.65 -1.06 16.23
N GLU A 38 -22.98 -2.31 15.90
CA GLU A 38 -22.14 -3.22 15.14
C GLU A 38 -22.42 -3.12 13.65
N TYR A 39 -21.33 -3.10 12.85
CA TYR A 39 -21.33 -3.09 11.39
C TYR A 39 -20.43 -4.20 10.86
N ILE A 40 -20.81 -4.83 9.76
CA ILE A 40 -19.96 -5.78 9.05
C ILE A 40 -19.01 -5.03 8.13
N ASP A 41 -17.69 -5.21 8.30
CA ASP A 41 -16.68 -4.63 7.43
C ASP A 41 -16.46 -5.48 6.17
N CYS A 42 -17.11 -5.10 5.09
CA CYS A 42 -16.92 -5.72 3.77
C CYS A 42 -15.73 -5.12 2.98
N SER A 43 -15.06 -4.11 3.53
CA SER A 43 -13.94 -3.44 2.85
C SER A 43 -12.56 -3.86 3.36
N SER A 44 -12.48 -4.35 4.59
CA SER A 44 -11.23 -4.71 5.27
C SER A 44 -10.16 -3.62 5.18
N GLY A 45 -10.55 -2.33 5.24
CA GLY A 45 -9.61 -1.22 5.05
C GLY A 45 -8.92 -1.26 3.67
N HIS A 46 -9.67 -1.49 2.60
CA HIS A 46 -9.17 -1.74 1.23
C HIS A 46 -8.28 -3.00 1.13
N GLY A 47 -8.68 -4.08 1.81
CA GLY A 47 -8.00 -5.36 1.75
C GLY A 47 -6.77 -5.48 2.66
N VAL A 48 -6.60 -4.58 3.63
CA VAL A 48 -5.46 -4.58 4.56
C VAL A 48 -5.72 -5.47 5.76
N ALA A 49 -6.93 -5.44 6.33
CA ALA A 49 -7.30 -6.21 7.52
C ALA A 49 -7.69 -7.68 7.18
N ASN A 50 -6.88 -8.37 6.38
CA ASN A 50 -7.17 -9.72 5.86
C ASN A 50 -7.29 -10.79 6.97
N LEU A 51 -6.68 -10.57 8.13
CA LEU A 51 -6.76 -11.46 9.28
C LEU A 51 -7.81 -11.01 10.30
N GLY A 52 -8.59 -9.99 9.96
CA GLY A 52 -9.58 -9.37 10.82
C GLY A 52 -8.99 -8.30 11.73
N HIS A 53 -9.89 -7.43 12.23
CA HIS A 53 -9.55 -6.36 13.17
C HIS A 53 -9.13 -6.92 14.53
N ALA A 54 -8.19 -6.25 15.16
CA ALA A 54 -7.67 -6.56 16.50
C ALA A 54 -7.26 -8.02 16.68
N HIS A 55 -6.59 -8.61 15.68
CA HIS A 55 -6.15 -10.00 15.76
C HIS A 55 -5.13 -10.18 16.90
N PRO A 56 -5.41 -11.05 17.92
CA PRO A 56 -4.62 -11.09 19.15
C PRO A 56 -3.15 -11.43 18.94
N LYS A 57 -2.84 -12.39 18.05
CA LYS A 57 -1.44 -12.75 17.75
C LYS A 57 -0.66 -11.64 17.09
N ILE A 58 -1.31 -10.79 16.28
CA ILE A 58 -0.66 -9.62 15.67
C ILE A 58 -0.38 -8.56 16.73
N ALA A 59 -1.38 -8.26 17.57
CA ALA A 59 -1.24 -7.29 18.67
C ALA A 59 -0.11 -7.70 19.63
N GLU A 60 -0.07 -8.96 20.02
CA GLU A 60 0.98 -9.52 20.88
C GLU A 60 2.37 -9.44 20.23
N ALA A 61 2.51 -9.82 18.96
CA ALA A 61 3.77 -9.77 18.24
C ALA A 61 4.29 -8.33 18.11
N LEU A 62 3.41 -7.38 17.81
CA LEU A 62 3.74 -5.96 17.74
C LEU A 62 4.18 -5.42 19.11
N TYR A 63 3.43 -5.71 20.17
CA TYR A 63 3.78 -5.31 21.53
C TYR A 63 5.15 -5.83 21.94
N LYS A 64 5.39 -7.13 21.75
CA LYS A 64 6.67 -7.78 22.07
C LYS A 64 7.82 -7.15 21.30
N GLN A 65 7.67 -6.94 19.99
CA GLN A 65 8.74 -6.35 19.19
C GLN A 65 8.96 -4.88 19.53
N ALA A 66 7.90 -4.11 19.74
CA ALA A 66 8.00 -2.70 20.14
C ALA A 66 8.68 -2.52 21.50
N SER A 67 8.46 -3.47 22.43
CA SER A 67 9.13 -3.49 23.74
C SER A 67 10.59 -3.94 23.68
N THR A 68 11.06 -4.46 22.51
CA THR A 68 12.43 -4.94 22.32
C THR A 68 13.24 -3.96 21.46
N LEU A 69 12.76 -3.65 20.27
CA LEU A 69 13.42 -2.77 19.30
C LEU A 69 12.41 -2.32 18.24
N ILE A 70 12.22 -1.00 18.10
CA ILE A 70 11.31 -0.42 17.11
C ILE A 70 12.06 -0.06 15.83
N THR A 71 13.15 0.71 15.94
CA THR A 71 13.88 1.26 14.81
C THR A 71 15.33 0.83 14.82
N LEU A 72 15.85 0.46 13.67
CA LEU A 72 17.25 0.14 13.48
C LEU A 72 17.69 0.61 12.09
N PHE A 73 18.88 1.24 12.04
CA PHE A 73 19.46 1.67 10.78
C PHE A 73 19.80 0.46 9.89
N GLU A 74 19.54 0.59 8.59
CA GLU A 74 19.59 -0.53 7.62
C GLU A 74 20.95 -1.21 7.51
N THR A 75 22.05 -0.51 7.85
CA THR A 75 23.40 -1.09 7.84
C THR A 75 23.64 -2.18 8.88
N PHE A 76 22.79 -2.26 9.90
CA PHE A 76 22.88 -3.33 10.89
C PHE A 76 21.94 -4.48 10.53
N PRO A 77 22.46 -5.73 10.46
CA PRO A 77 21.60 -6.90 10.32
C PRO A 77 20.61 -7.01 11.48
N ASN A 78 19.41 -7.49 11.18
CA ASN A 78 18.34 -7.67 12.16
C ASN A 78 17.69 -9.04 11.98
N ASP A 79 17.43 -9.73 13.09
CA ASP A 79 16.87 -11.08 13.11
C ASP A 79 15.49 -11.17 12.46
N LYS A 80 14.57 -10.24 12.80
CA LYS A 80 13.22 -10.23 12.27
C LYS A 80 13.17 -9.94 10.78
N ARG A 81 14.02 -9.00 10.34
CA ARG A 81 14.17 -8.67 8.93
C ARG A 81 14.74 -9.85 8.15
N ALA A 82 15.77 -10.51 8.65
CA ALA A 82 16.38 -11.69 8.02
C ALA A 82 15.40 -12.87 7.93
N GLU A 83 14.65 -13.14 9.01
CA GLU A 83 13.61 -14.17 9.02
C GLU A 83 12.52 -13.90 7.98
N LEU A 84 12.05 -12.66 7.87
CA LEU A 84 11.05 -12.27 6.90
C LEU A 84 11.57 -12.38 5.46
N MET A 85 12.80 -11.93 5.17
CA MET A 85 13.43 -12.09 3.85
C MET A 85 13.48 -13.57 3.44
N LYS A 86 13.94 -14.43 4.34
CA LYS A 86 14.01 -15.89 4.11
C LYS A 86 12.62 -16.48 3.80
N LYS A 87 11.58 -16.06 4.50
CA LYS A 87 10.20 -16.50 4.24
C LYS A 87 9.69 -16.04 2.89
N ILE A 88 9.90 -14.77 2.54
CA ILE A 88 9.42 -14.20 1.27
C ILE A 88 10.09 -14.89 0.08
N THR A 89 11.41 -15.06 0.10
CA THR A 89 12.14 -15.71 -0.99
C THR A 89 11.80 -17.19 -1.14
N ALA A 90 11.39 -17.86 -0.06
CA ALA A 90 10.89 -19.24 -0.13
C ALA A 90 9.55 -19.37 -0.88
N PHE A 91 8.71 -18.32 -0.93
CA PHE A 91 7.46 -18.34 -1.69
C PHE A 91 7.66 -18.07 -3.20
N ILE A 92 8.78 -17.43 -3.57
CA ILE A 92 9.08 -17.04 -4.95
C ILE A 92 10.53 -17.44 -5.22
N PRO A 93 10.81 -18.73 -5.49
CA PRO A 93 12.19 -19.24 -5.64
C PRO A 93 12.98 -18.59 -6.78
N GLU A 94 12.30 -18.00 -7.76
CA GLU A 94 12.90 -17.27 -8.90
C GLU A 94 13.45 -15.89 -8.49
N LEU A 95 13.09 -15.39 -7.30
CA LEU A 95 13.53 -14.10 -6.78
C LEU A 95 14.27 -14.30 -5.44
N ASP A 96 15.55 -14.07 -5.45
CA ASP A 96 16.45 -14.35 -4.33
C ASP A 96 16.71 -13.15 -3.41
N ARG A 97 16.14 -11.97 -3.73
CA ARG A 97 16.38 -10.73 -3.01
C ARG A 97 15.11 -9.97 -2.69
N VAL A 98 15.11 -9.30 -1.55
CA VAL A 98 13.97 -8.50 -1.05
C VAL A 98 14.45 -7.10 -0.72
N PHE A 99 13.69 -6.11 -1.14
CA PHE A 99 13.83 -4.71 -0.74
C PHE A 99 12.56 -4.29 0.00
N PHE A 100 12.69 -3.84 1.24
CA PHE A 100 11.55 -3.38 2.04
C PHE A 100 11.28 -1.90 1.86
N CYS A 101 10.00 -1.56 1.78
CA CYS A 101 9.49 -0.19 1.71
C CYS A 101 8.39 0.00 2.76
N ASN A 102 8.04 1.26 3.04
CA ASN A 102 6.99 1.58 4.00
C ASN A 102 5.58 1.55 3.39
N SER A 103 5.48 1.57 2.06
CA SER A 103 4.19 1.61 1.35
C SER A 103 4.27 0.98 -0.03
N GLY A 104 3.10 0.59 -0.58
CA GLY A 104 3.01 0.10 -1.95
C GLY A 104 3.42 1.13 -3.00
N THR A 105 3.19 2.42 -2.76
CA THR A 105 3.62 3.48 -3.67
C THR A 105 5.15 3.61 -3.72
N GLU A 106 5.85 3.49 -2.59
CA GLU A 106 7.32 3.44 -2.54
C GLU A 106 7.86 2.21 -3.28
N SER A 107 7.22 1.06 -3.10
CA SER A 107 7.57 -0.17 -3.81
C SER A 107 7.47 0.01 -5.33
N VAL A 108 6.43 0.69 -5.83
CA VAL A 108 6.29 1.03 -7.25
C VAL A 108 7.40 2.00 -7.71
N GLU A 109 7.71 3.04 -6.93
CA GLU A 109 8.82 3.97 -7.26
C GLU A 109 10.15 3.24 -7.39
N VAL A 110 10.45 2.35 -6.44
CA VAL A 110 11.68 1.54 -6.45
C VAL A 110 11.69 0.58 -7.63
N SER A 111 10.57 -0.07 -7.96
CA SER A 111 10.47 -0.98 -9.10
C SER A 111 10.77 -0.25 -10.44
N PHE A 112 10.33 1.00 -10.59
CA PHE A 112 10.66 1.79 -11.77
C PHE A 112 12.15 2.11 -11.87
N LYS A 113 12.80 2.41 -10.74
CA LYS A 113 14.26 2.64 -10.70
C LYS A 113 15.00 1.36 -11.06
N PHE A 114 14.68 0.24 -10.44
CA PHE A 114 15.33 -1.03 -10.72
C PHE A 114 15.14 -1.46 -12.17
N ALA A 115 13.92 -1.39 -12.70
CA ALA A 115 13.64 -1.74 -14.07
C ALA A 115 14.47 -0.91 -15.06
N ARG A 116 14.60 0.39 -14.84
CA ARG A 116 15.40 1.27 -15.71
C ARG A 116 16.90 1.03 -15.58
N ILE A 117 17.40 0.88 -14.36
CA ILE A 117 18.84 0.67 -14.12
C ILE A 117 19.29 -0.67 -14.67
N SER A 118 18.53 -1.75 -14.42
CA SER A 118 18.91 -3.10 -14.82
C SER A 118 18.79 -3.35 -16.32
N THR A 119 17.88 -2.65 -17.00
CA THR A 119 17.62 -2.89 -18.43
C THR A 119 18.13 -1.81 -19.37
N GLY A 120 18.47 -0.63 -18.87
CA GLY A 120 18.74 0.57 -19.66
C GLY A 120 17.51 1.13 -20.40
N ARG A 121 16.34 0.47 -20.30
CA ARG A 121 15.11 0.86 -20.99
C ARG A 121 14.42 2.01 -20.26
N LYS A 122 13.96 3.01 -21.01
CA LYS A 122 13.31 4.21 -20.46
C LYS A 122 11.80 4.04 -20.25
N ASN A 123 11.16 3.25 -21.12
CA ASN A 123 9.71 3.11 -21.15
C ASN A 123 9.22 2.04 -20.18
N ILE A 124 8.11 2.35 -19.51
CA ILE A 124 7.41 1.44 -18.60
C ILE A 124 5.97 1.34 -19.08
N VAL A 125 5.43 0.13 -19.14
CA VAL A 125 4.04 -0.13 -19.50
C VAL A 125 3.26 -0.44 -18.24
N ALA A 126 2.17 0.30 -18.02
CA ALA A 126 1.23 0.08 -16.92
C ALA A 126 -0.11 -0.43 -17.45
N ALA A 127 -0.77 -1.28 -16.68
CA ALA A 127 -2.06 -1.82 -17.07
C ALA A 127 -3.17 -0.75 -16.98
N MET A 128 -4.09 -0.75 -17.95
CA MET A 128 -5.31 0.03 -17.86
C MET A 128 -6.14 -0.41 -16.64
N ARG A 129 -6.81 0.55 -16.00
CA ARG A 129 -7.61 0.39 -14.77
C ARG A 129 -6.79 0.02 -13.52
N ALA A 130 -5.45 -0.04 -13.61
CA ALA A 130 -4.60 -0.29 -12.46
C ALA A 130 -4.44 0.97 -11.58
N PHE A 131 -4.23 0.74 -10.30
CA PHE A 131 -3.85 1.75 -9.32
C PHE A 131 -2.46 1.40 -8.78
N HIS A 132 -1.51 2.31 -8.90
CA HIS A 132 -0.12 2.11 -8.50
C HIS A 132 0.34 3.04 -7.37
N GLY A 133 -0.50 3.96 -6.96
CA GLY A 133 -0.19 4.90 -5.88
C GLY A 133 -0.41 6.36 -6.28
N ARG A 134 0.03 7.27 -5.39
CA ARG A 134 -0.23 8.72 -5.49
C ARG A 134 1.04 9.58 -5.37
N THR A 135 2.23 8.99 -5.28
CA THR A 135 3.49 9.70 -5.49
C THR A 135 3.68 9.99 -6.98
N TYR A 136 4.58 10.87 -7.32
CA TYR A 136 4.71 11.39 -8.70
C TYR A 136 4.91 10.28 -9.76
N GLY A 137 5.82 9.35 -9.52
CA GLY A 137 6.06 8.23 -10.44
C GLY A 137 4.91 7.22 -10.43
N SER A 138 4.48 6.78 -9.26
CA SER A 138 3.40 5.79 -9.13
C SER A 138 2.06 6.32 -9.64
N LEU A 139 1.77 7.61 -9.41
CA LEU A 139 0.58 8.27 -9.94
C LEU A 139 0.61 8.37 -11.46
N SER A 140 1.79 8.57 -12.05
CA SER A 140 1.96 8.55 -13.51
C SER A 140 1.51 7.21 -14.13
N ALA A 141 1.68 6.10 -13.40
CA ALA A 141 1.24 4.76 -13.78
C ALA A 141 -0.19 4.43 -13.36
N THR A 142 -0.84 5.23 -12.52
CA THR A 142 -2.23 5.05 -12.11
C THR A 142 -3.17 5.46 -13.24
N TYR A 143 -4.10 4.56 -13.63
CA TYR A 143 -4.95 4.76 -14.80
C TYR A 143 -5.97 5.88 -14.66
N ASN A 144 -6.64 5.99 -13.50
CA ASN A 144 -7.77 6.90 -13.33
C ASN A 144 -7.34 8.37 -13.44
N LYS A 145 -7.85 9.05 -14.47
CA LYS A 145 -7.54 10.46 -14.78
C LYS A 145 -7.89 11.40 -13.63
N LYS A 146 -8.96 11.12 -12.88
CA LYS A 146 -9.40 11.93 -11.73
C LYS A 146 -8.29 12.17 -10.70
N TYR A 147 -7.42 11.18 -10.46
CA TYR A 147 -6.30 11.34 -9.55
C TYR A 147 -5.15 12.17 -10.12
N ARG A 148 -5.17 12.44 -11.42
CA ARG A 148 -4.11 13.11 -12.16
C ARG A 148 -4.48 14.54 -12.62
N GLU A 149 -5.72 14.95 -12.42
CA GLU A 149 -6.19 16.28 -12.75
C GLU A 149 -5.40 17.35 -11.99
N GLY A 150 -5.06 18.45 -12.66
CA GLY A 150 -4.27 19.56 -12.09
C GLY A 150 -2.75 19.32 -12.01
N LEU A 151 -2.25 18.12 -12.37
CA LEU A 151 -0.82 17.81 -12.36
C LEU A 151 -0.29 17.78 -13.80
N ASN A 152 0.41 18.83 -14.20
CA ASN A 152 0.77 19.08 -15.60
C ASN A 152 2.01 18.30 -16.13
N ARG A 153 2.74 17.59 -15.28
CA ARG A 153 3.96 16.88 -15.72
C ARG A 153 4.02 15.50 -15.09
N TRP A 154 4.10 14.49 -15.95
CA TRP A 154 4.20 13.08 -15.59
C TRP A 154 5.62 12.56 -15.82
N CYS A 155 5.96 11.42 -15.19
CA CYS A 155 7.18 10.71 -15.52
C CYS A 155 7.16 10.30 -16.99
N ARG A 156 8.14 10.76 -17.75
CA ARG A 156 8.29 10.40 -19.17
C ARG A 156 8.46 8.90 -19.35
N GLY A 157 7.94 8.37 -20.46
CA GLY A 157 8.08 6.96 -20.80
C GLY A 157 7.11 6.01 -20.12
N LEU A 158 6.00 6.52 -19.53
CA LEU A 158 4.90 5.68 -19.03
C LEU A 158 3.79 5.58 -20.07
N VAL A 159 3.43 4.35 -20.42
CA VAL A 159 2.38 4.02 -21.40
C VAL A 159 1.33 3.12 -20.74
N MET A 160 0.06 3.43 -20.94
CA MET A 160 -1.05 2.59 -20.50
C MET A 160 -1.44 1.58 -21.58
N SER A 161 -1.56 0.32 -21.22
CA SER A 161 -1.97 -0.75 -22.13
C SER A 161 -3.04 -1.66 -21.53
N PRO A 162 -4.02 -2.15 -22.30
CA PRO A 162 -4.88 -3.22 -21.88
C PRO A 162 -4.08 -4.47 -21.50
N ILE A 163 -4.50 -5.19 -20.46
CA ILE A 163 -3.82 -6.42 -19.98
C ILE A 163 -3.69 -7.46 -21.10
N THR A 164 -4.67 -7.56 -21.98
CA THR A 164 -4.68 -8.47 -23.15
C THR A 164 -3.52 -8.19 -24.11
N ILE A 165 -3.08 -6.95 -24.24
CA ILE A 165 -1.99 -6.57 -25.13
C ILE A 165 -0.63 -6.76 -24.44
N LEU A 166 -0.55 -6.73 -23.11
CA LEU A 166 0.67 -7.01 -22.35
C LEU A 166 1.26 -8.39 -22.68
N LYS A 167 0.43 -9.40 -22.96
CA LYS A 167 0.88 -10.72 -23.42
C LYS A 167 1.66 -10.68 -24.74
N LEU A 168 1.42 -9.68 -25.59
CA LEU A 168 2.15 -9.50 -26.86
C LEU A 168 3.52 -8.81 -26.70
N TRP A 169 3.74 -8.12 -25.58
CA TRP A 169 4.97 -7.39 -25.27
C TRP A 169 5.99 -8.22 -24.45
N ILE A 170 5.53 -9.34 -23.88
CA ILE A 170 6.35 -10.29 -23.10
C ILE A 170 6.76 -11.46 -24.03
N LYS A 171 7.17 -11.19 -25.24
CA LYS A 171 7.88 -12.19 -26.04
C LYS A 171 9.37 -12.15 -25.69
N PRO A 172 10.00 -13.33 -25.49
CA PRO A 172 11.41 -13.44 -25.17
C PRO A 172 12.30 -12.83 -26.23
#